data_7b2cb32efdea50fd64b282409022bf9b
#
_entry.id   7b2cb32efdea50fd64b282409022bf9b
#
_cell.length_a   1.000
_cell.length_b   1.000
_cell.length_c   1.000
_cell.angle_alpha   90.00
_cell.angle_beta   90.00
_cell.angle_gamma   90.00
#
_symmetry.space_group_name_H-M   'P 1'
#
loop_
_entity.id
_entity.type
_entity.pdbx_description
1 polymer ?
#
loop_
_entity_poly.entity_id
_entity_poly.type
_entity_poly.pdbx_seq_one_letter_code
_entity_poly.pdbx_strand_id
1 'polypeptide(L)'
;TALAGCSNHEGESTAPKSELNVMSYNIRYANASDKGDAAWDARKEASVTMIHDVKPDVIGMQEPRFSQAQYLIGELTEYEHYYLAPDDKDSQHRNAVWWRKDRFEMLAQGYFFLNEKDITQPIKGWGHNQFRTALWVKLRERSTGKEFFFFNTHLAHRASPVEGGDIDQVARTESVKLIVEQMKQIAGRYAPIFVTGDMNASYAAGDGRRTCLDGFFEFMWSARETAPDGEADDVYSYN
;
A
#
# COMPACT_ATOMS: atom_id res chain seq x y z
N THR A 1 4.55 4.47 3.40
CA THR A 1 3.94 5.13 4.57
C THR A 1 2.76 4.29 5.03
N ALA A 2 2.71 3.90 6.30
CA ALA A 2 1.60 3.20 6.91
C ALA A 2 0.73 4.20 7.69
N LEU A 3 -0.59 4.02 7.64
CA LEU A 3 -1.58 4.87 8.32
C LEU A 3 -2.49 3.98 9.18
N ALA A 4 -2.74 4.39 10.42
CA ALA A 4 -3.60 3.67 11.36
C ALA A 4 -4.67 4.59 11.96
N GLY A 5 -5.90 4.11 12.10
CA GLY A 5 -6.99 4.85 12.74
C GLY A 5 -7.53 4.14 13.99
N CYS A 6 -7.52 4.81 15.13
CA CYS A 6 -8.17 4.40 16.37
C CYS A 6 -8.88 5.58 17.03
N SER A 7 -10.10 5.36 17.53
CA SER A 7 -10.81 6.33 18.35
C SER A 7 -10.44 6.15 19.83
N ASN A 8 -10.10 7.25 20.52
CA ASN A 8 -9.85 7.26 21.96
C ASN A 8 -11.13 6.98 22.75
N HIS A 9 -11.13 5.88 23.50
CA HIS A 9 -11.90 5.73 24.72
C HIS A 9 -10.93 5.35 25.83
N GLU A 10 -10.75 6.25 26.81
CA GLU A 10 -10.03 5.99 28.04
C GLU A 10 -10.80 4.97 28.89
N GLY A 11 -10.45 3.73 28.70
CA GLY A 11 -10.70 2.62 29.59
C GLY A 11 -9.56 1.66 29.38
N GLU A 12 -8.73 1.42 30.39
CA GLU A 12 -7.65 0.43 30.30
C GLU A 12 -8.27 -0.92 29.94
N SER A 13 -8.24 -1.26 28.66
CA SER A 13 -8.60 -2.57 28.17
C SER A 13 -7.55 -3.57 28.67
N THR A 14 -7.95 -4.51 29.50
CA THR A 14 -7.14 -5.67 29.91
C THR A 14 -6.89 -6.66 28.75
N ALA A 15 -7.36 -6.36 27.56
CA ALA A 15 -7.11 -7.16 26.37
C ALA A 15 -5.63 -7.08 25.98
N PRO A 16 -5.00 -8.21 25.64
CA PRO A 16 -3.59 -8.21 25.23
C PRO A 16 -3.38 -7.21 24.08
N LYS A 17 -2.38 -6.33 24.25
CA LYS A 17 -1.94 -5.44 23.16
C LYS A 17 -1.38 -6.33 22.05
N SER A 18 -1.85 -6.15 20.82
CA SER A 18 -1.31 -6.82 19.65
C SER A 18 -0.40 -5.83 18.94
N GLU A 19 0.87 -6.17 18.80
CA GLU A 19 1.81 -5.42 17.99
C GLU A 19 1.74 -5.93 16.54
N LEU A 20 1.76 -5.02 15.59
CA LEU A 20 1.70 -5.32 14.16
C LEU A 20 2.89 -4.66 13.46
N ASN A 21 3.79 -5.49 12.91
CA ASN A 21 4.89 -5.00 12.08
C ASN A 21 4.41 -4.91 10.62
N VAL A 22 4.29 -3.69 10.11
CA VAL A 22 3.74 -3.39 8.78
C VAL A 22 4.84 -2.85 7.87
N MET A 23 4.98 -3.44 6.70
CA MET A 23 5.91 -2.99 5.67
C MET A 23 5.16 -2.44 4.45
N SER A 24 5.59 -1.28 3.94
CA SER A 24 5.25 -0.81 2.60
C SER A 24 6.48 -0.92 1.71
N TYR A 25 6.40 -1.65 0.62
CA TYR A 25 7.55 -1.98 -0.20
C TYR A 25 7.23 -1.86 -1.70
N ASN A 26 7.71 -0.78 -2.34
CA ASN A 26 7.78 -0.74 -3.80
C ASN A 26 8.99 -1.58 -4.23
N ILE A 27 8.72 -2.75 -4.82
CA ILE A 27 9.77 -3.70 -5.22
C ILE A 27 10.49 -3.28 -6.50
N ARG A 28 10.03 -2.23 -7.18
CA ARG A 28 10.42 -1.85 -8.55
C ARG A 28 10.24 -3.00 -9.54
N TYR A 29 9.35 -2.86 -10.47
CA TYR A 29 9.10 -3.90 -11.48
C TYR A 29 10.37 -4.30 -12.24
N ALA A 30 10.45 -5.57 -12.62
CA ALA A 30 11.52 -6.09 -13.45
C ALA A 30 11.51 -5.40 -14.82
N ASN A 31 12.43 -4.48 -15.02
CA ASN A 31 12.57 -3.71 -16.27
C ASN A 31 13.81 -4.18 -17.03
N ALA A 32 13.65 -4.52 -18.30
CA ALA A 32 14.74 -4.99 -19.15
C ALA A 32 15.85 -3.94 -19.37
N SER A 33 15.55 -2.67 -19.12
CA SER A 33 16.54 -1.59 -19.20
C SER A 33 17.40 -1.45 -17.95
N ASP A 34 16.99 -2.03 -16.81
CA ASP A 34 17.77 -1.98 -15.58
C ASP A 34 19.04 -2.82 -15.71
N LYS A 35 20.19 -2.27 -15.29
CA LYS A 35 21.52 -2.89 -15.40
C LYS A 35 22.19 -2.97 -14.02
N GLY A 36 23.16 -3.89 -13.90
CA GLY A 36 23.91 -4.07 -12.65
C GLY A 36 23.01 -4.34 -11.49
N ASP A 37 23.25 -3.71 -10.35
CA ASP A 37 22.52 -3.93 -9.10
C ASP A 37 21.06 -3.48 -9.17
N ALA A 38 20.66 -2.67 -10.15
CA ALA A 38 19.27 -2.30 -10.36
C ALA A 38 18.44 -3.40 -11.02
N ALA A 39 19.08 -4.36 -11.72
CA ALA A 39 18.39 -5.46 -12.36
C ALA A 39 17.72 -6.38 -11.33
N TRP A 40 16.52 -6.89 -11.64
CA TRP A 40 15.80 -7.77 -10.73
C TRP A 40 16.62 -8.98 -10.29
N ASP A 41 17.32 -9.61 -11.22
CA ASP A 41 18.15 -10.81 -10.92
C ASP A 41 19.28 -10.53 -9.93
N ALA A 42 19.78 -9.30 -9.86
CA ALA A 42 20.80 -8.92 -8.90
C ALA A 42 20.24 -8.63 -7.50
N ARG A 43 18.99 -8.17 -7.40
CA ARG A 43 18.39 -7.71 -6.12
C ARG A 43 17.33 -8.64 -5.54
N LYS A 44 16.91 -9.69 -6.26
CA LYS A 44 15.83 -10.59 -5.80
C LYS A 44 16.13 -11.30 -4.50
N GLU A 45 17.36 -11.80 -4.33
CA GLU A 45 17.80 -12.47 -3.09
C GLU A 45 17.89 -11.50 -1.92
N ALA A 46 18.41 -10.29 -2.16
CA ALA A 46 18.45 -9.24 -1.15
C ALA A 46 17.06 -8.81 -0.71
N SER A 47 16.08 -8.76 -1.62
CA SER A 47 14.68 -8.49 -1.29
C SER A 47 14.09 -9.55 -0.35
N VAL A 48 14.34 -10.82 -0.61
CA VAL A 48 13.91 -11.93 0.25
C VAL A 48 14.61 -11.89 1.61
N THR A 49 15.94 -11.70 1.61
CA THR A 49 16.72 -11.58 2.85
C THR A 49 16.21 -10.44 3.74
N MET A 50 15.97 -9.26 3.15
CA MET A 50 15.42 -8.12 3.88
C MET A 50 14.05 -8.45 4.51
N ILE A 51 13.16 -9.13 3.78
CA ILE A 51 11.85 -9.52 4.32
C ILE A 51 12.01 -10.52 5.46
N HIS A 52 12.91 -11.50 5.33
CA HIS A 52 13.20 -12.47 6.40
C HIS A 52 13.84 -11.82 7.64
N ASP A 53 14.67 -10.80 7.46
CA ASP A 53 15.33 -10.09 8.57
C ASP A 53 14.34 -9.19 9.32
N VAL A 54 13.52 -8.43 8.59
CA VAL A 54 12.52 -7.52 9.16
C VAL A 54 11.31 -8.28 9.73
N LYS A 55 10.96 -9.42 9.15
CA LYS A 55 9.83 -10.28 9.54
C LYS A 55 8.51 -9.50 9.67
N PRO A 56 8.11 -8.73 8.66
CA PRO A 56 6.86 -7.99 8.73
C PRO A 56 5.67 -8.96 8.87
N ASP A 57 4.68 -8.55 9.62
CA ASP A 57 3.43 -9.31 9.77
C ASP A 57 2.56 -9.19 8.53
N VAL A 58 2.52 -7.98 7.95
CA VAL A 58 1.79 -7.69 6.72
C VAL A 58 2.63 -6.75 5.85
N ILE A 59 2.68 -7.06 4.55
CA ILE A 59 3.42 -6.29 3.54
C ILE A 59 2.44 -5.78 2.49
N GLY A 60 2.37 -4.47 2.29
CA GLY A 60 1.80 -3.88 1.08
C GLY A 60 2.91 -3.69 0.05
N MET A 61 2.83 -4.40 -1.06
CA MET A 61 3.85 -4.37 -2.10
C MET A 61 3.32 -3.69 -3.36
N GLN A 62 4.15 -2.83 -3.96
CA GLN A 62 3.85 -2.14 -5.19
C GLN A 62 4.82 -2.57 -6.28
N GLU A 63 4.35 -2.55 -7.51
CA GLU A 63 5.07 -2.89 -8.74
C GLU A 63 5.50 -4.35 -8.96
N PRO A 64 5.11 -5.38 -8.18
CA PRO A 64 5.58 -6.72 -8.50
C PRO A 64 5.04 -7.18 -9.85
N ARG A 65 5.91 -7.50 -10.81
CA ARG A 65 5.52 -8.24 -12.03
C ARG A 65 5.18 -9.67 -11.70
N PHE A 66 4.47 -10.34 -12.59
CA PHE A 66 4.09 -11.75 -12.41
C PHE A 66 5.31 -12.63 -12.08
N SER A 67 6.40 -12.50 -12.83
CA SER A 67 7.63 -13.27 -12.58
C SER A 67 8.26 -12.98 -11.21
N GLN A 68 8.20 -11.73 -10.75
CA GLN A 68 8.68 -11.35 -9.42
C GLN A 68 7.78 -11.92 -8.32
N ALA A 69 6.47 -11.83 -8.50
CA ALA A 69 5.52 -12.42 -7.56
C ALA A 69 5.69 -13.93 -7.48
N GLN A 70 5.84 -14.63 -8.61
CA GLN A 70 6.10 -16.09 -8.62
C GLN A 70 7.39 -16.47 -7.89
N TYR A 71 8.47 -15.70 -8.08
CA TYR A 71 9.71 -15.91 -7.34
C TYR A 71 9.48 -15.74 -5.82
N LEU A 72 8.84 -14.65 -5.42
CA LEU A 72 8.55 -14.39 -3.99
C LEU A 72 7.62 -15.43 -3.38
N ILE A 73 6.63 -15.95 -4.12
CA ILE A 73 5.76 -17.05 -3.67
C ILE A 73 6.58 -18.30 -3.33
N GLY A 74 7.59 -18.59 -4.14
CA GLY A 74 8.48 -19.74 -3.91
C GLY A 74 9.40 -19.56 -2.70
N GLU A 75 9.86 -18.34 -2.44
CA GLU A 75 10.84 -18.05 -1.39
C GLU A 75 10.20 -17.70 -0.04
N LEU A 76 9.07 -16.99 -0.03
CA LEU A 76 8.38 -16.51 1.18
C LEU A 76 7.27 -17.48 1.59
N THR A 77 7.64 -18.73 1.83
CA THR A 77 6.67 -19.81 2.08
C THR A 77 5.88 -19.68 3.38
N GLU A 78 6.32 -18.86 4.31
CA GLU A 78 5.63 -18.53 5.57
C GLU A 78 4.54 -17.45 5.40
N TYR A 79 4.45 -16.82 4.22
CA TYR A 79 3.41 -15.85 3.89
C TYR A 79 2.34 -16.46 2.99
N GLU A 80 1.11 -16.02 3.19
CA GLU A 80 0.05 -16.03 2.18
C GLU A 80 -0.02 -14.67 1.51
N HIS A 81 -0.70 -14.60 0.36
CA HIS A 81 -0.71 -13.38 -0.44
C HIS A 81 -2.00 -13.21 -1.22
N TYR A 82 -2.31 -11.95 -1.51
CA TYR A 82 -3.26 -11.55 -2.52
C TYR A 82 -2.53 -10.68 -3.54
N TYR A 83 -2.33 -11.22 -4.73
CA TYR A 83 -1.64 -10.57 -5.83
C TYR A 83 -2.62 -10.20 -6.94
N LEU A 84 -2.65 -8.91 -7.29
CA LEU A 84 -3.48 -8.40 -8.36
C LEU A 84 -2.68 -8.31 -9.66
N ALA A 85 -2.74 -9.35 -10.46
CA ALA A 85 -2.38 -9.36 -11.86
C ALA A 85 -3.37 -10.28 -12.57
N PRO A 86 -4.43 -9.75 -13.13
CA PRO A 86 -5.47 -10.56 -13.74
C PRO A 86 -5.00 -11.28 -15.01
N ASP A 87 -3.86 -10.88 -15.56
CA ASP A 87 -3.20 -11.55 -16.66
C ASP A 87 -1.68 -11.44 -16.54
N ASP A 88 -0.96 -12.39 -17.08
CA ASP A 88 0.48 -12.45 -17.26
C ASP A 88 0.99 -11.42 -18.29
N LYS A 89 0.10 -10.66 -18.89
CA LYS A 89 0.39 -9.54 -19.76
C LYS A 89 0.59 -8.33 -18.87
N ASP A 90 1.78 -7.96 -18.65
CA ASP A 90 2.33 -6.69 -18.20
C ASP A 90 1.31 -5.58 -17.84
N SER A 91 0.24 -5.99 -17.15
CA SER A 91 -0.81 -5.09 -16.72
C SER A 91 -0.23 -4.10 -15.73
N GLN A 92 -0.64 -2.84 -15.83
CA GLN A 92 -0.17 -1.75 -14.97
C GLN A 92 -0.74 -1.81 -13.53
N HIS A 93 -1.44 -2.91 -13.17
CA HIS A 93 -2.14 -3.11 -11.90
C HIS A 93 -1.30 -3.94 -10.93
N ARG A 94 -0.13 -3.47 -10.58
CA ARG A 94 0.81 -4.27 -9.82
C ARG A 94 0.80 -3.87 -8.38
N ASN A 95 -0.12 -4.44 -7.63
CA ASN A 95 -0.16 -4.34 -6.19
C ASN A 95 -0.33 -5.74 -5.58
N ALA A 96 0.22 -5.96 -4.41
CA ALA A 96 0.02 -7.19 -3.65
C ALA A 96 -0.05 -6.87 -2.16
N VAL A 97 -0.71 -7.75 -1.40
CA VAL A 97 -0.60 -7.81 0.05
C VAL A 97 -0.13 -9.20 0.42
N TRP A 98 0.84 -9.28 1.32
CA TRP A 98 1.38 -10.50 1.89
C TRP A 98 1.16 -10.47 3.39
N TRP A 99 0.82 -11.60 4.02
CA TRP A 99 0.64 -11.71 5.46
C TRP A 99 1.15 -13.05 5.98
N ARG A 100 1.63 -13.03 7.21
CA ARG A 100 2.09 -14.24 7.88
C ARG A 100 0.92 -15.21 8.09
N LYS A 101 0.98 -16.38 7.42
CA LYS A 101 -0.10 -17.37 7.44
C LYS A 101 -0.28 -18.07 8.79
N ASP A 102 0.80 -18.14 9.60
CA ASP A 102 0.75 -18.66 10.95
C ASP A 102 0.04 -17.72 11.93
N ARG A 103 0.09 -16.41 11.64
CA ARG A 103 -0.48 -15.36 12.49
C ARG A 103 -1.88 -14.94 12.09
N PHE A 104 -2.18 -14.93 10.81
CA PHE A 104 -3.45 -14.39 10.31
C PHE A 104 -4.23 -15.39 9.46
N GLU A 105 -5.54 -15.20 9.49
CA GLU A 105 -6.52 -15.82 8.60
C GLU A 105 -7.14 -14.73 7.71
N MET A 106 -7.16 -14.93 6.40
CA MET A 106 -7.83 -14.03 5.48
C MET A 106 -9.32 -14.33 5.44
N LEU A 107 -10.15 -13.32 5.72
CA LEU A 107 -11.60 -13.43 5.77
C LEU A 107 -12.28 -12.92 4.50
N ALA A 108 -11.71 -11.89 3.89
CA ALA A 108 -12.20 -11.28 2.67
C ALA A 108 -11.09 -10.53 1.96
N GLN A 109 -11.24 -10.36 0.67
CA GLN A 109 -10.32 -9.60 -0.18
C GLN A 109 -11.05 -8.96 -1.34
N GLY A 110 -10.46 -7.92 -1.92
CA GLY A 110 -10.99 -7.28 -3.10
C GLY A 110 -10.08 -6.17 -3.60
N TYR A 111 -10.49 -5.58 -4.69
CA TYR A 111 -9.81 -4.43 -5.27
C TYR A 111 -10.79 -3.55 -6.03
N PHE A 112 -10.36 -2.34 -6.35
CA PHE A 112 -11.07 -1.43 -7.23
C PHE A 112 -10.09 -0.57 -8.02
N PHE A 113 -10.55 -0.10 -9.17
CA PHE A 113 -9.78 0.81 -10.01
C PHE A 113 -9.98 2.25 -9.55
N LEU A 114 -8.92 3.04 -9.65
CA LEU A 114 -8.93 4.45 -9.28
C LEU A 114 -9.30 5.30 -10.50
N ASN A 115 -10.58 5.54 -10.66
CA ASN A 115 -11.14 6.37 -11.73
C ASN A 115 -12.51 6.93 -11.35
N GLU A 116 -12.93 7.97 -12.05
CA GLU A 116 -14.19 8.70 -11.82
C GLU A 116 -15.42 8.09 -12.50
N LYS A 117 -15.26 7.03 -13.29
CA LYS A 117 -16.34 6.49 -14.14
C LYS A 117 -16.92 5.19 -13.59
N ASP A 118 -16.07 4.20 -13.43
CA ASP A 118 -16.48 2.87 -12.97
C ASP A 118 -15.31 2.18 -12.30
N ILE A 119 -15.36 2.08 -10.99
CA ILE A 119 -14.29 1.49 -10.17
C ILE A 119 -14.11 -0.02 -10.38
N THR A 120 -15.02 -0.66 -11.08
CA THR A 120 -14.91 -2.09 -11.45
C THR A 120 -14.16 -2.32 -12.77
N GLN A 121 -13.88 -1.25 -13.51
CA GLN A 121 -13.32 -1.30 -14.84
C GLN A 121 -11.92 -0.68 -14.91
N PRO A 122 -11.02 -1.22 -15.77
CA PRO A 122 -9.65 -0.71 -15.95
C PRO A 122 -9.66 0.59 -16.78
N ILE A 123 -10.22 1.65 -16.23
CA ILE A 123 -10.27 2.97 -16.84
C ILE A 123 -9.17 3.84 -16.25
N LYS A 124 -8.50 4.61 -17.11
CA LYS A 124 -7.53 5.62 -16.70
C LYS A 124 -8.26 6.79 -16.06
N GLY A 125 -7.99 7.04 -14.79
CA GLY A 125 -8.71 8.06 -14.01
C GLY A 125 -8.13 9.46 -14.15
N TRP A 126 -9.00 10.44 -14.14
CA TRP A 126 -8.71 11.89 -14.06
C TRP A 126 -7.64 12.38 -15.03
N GLY A 127 -7.62 11.84 -16.25
CA GLY A 127 -6.66 12.20 -17.29
C GLY A 127 -5.26 11.58 -17.13
N HIS A 128 -5.00 10.82 -16.08
CA HIS A 128 -3.75 10.09 -15.92
C HIS A 128 -3.60 9.02 -17.01
N ASN A 129 -2.36 8.74 -17.43
CA ASN A 129 -2.08 7.85 -18.56
C ASN A 129 -1.95 6.37 -18.21
N GLN A 130 -2.11 6.00 -16.95
CA GLN A 130 -2.02 4.62 -16.45
C GLN A 130 -3.25 4.28 -15.62
N PHE A 131 -3.60 3.00 -15.57
CA PHE A 131 -4.55 2.50 -14.59
C PHE A 131 -3.89 2.48 -13.21
N ARG A 132 -4.67 2.79 -12.19
CA ARG A 132 -4.29 2.65 -10.80
C ARG A 132 -5.34 1.87 -10.06
N THR A 133 -4.93 1.16 -9.03
CA THR A 133 -5.81 0.34 -8.21
C THR A 133 -5.49 0.51 -6.74
N ALA A 134 -6.49 0.28 -5.90
CA ALA A 134 -6.29 -0.06 -4.51
C ALA A 134 -6.81 -1.49 -4.30
N LEU A 135 -6.05 -2.30 -3.59
CA LEU A 135 -6.48 -3.62 -3.18
C LEU A 135 -6.55 -3.70 -1.66
N TRP A 136 -7.34 -4.61 -1.15
CA TRP A 136 -7.53 -4.77 0.28
C TRP A 136 -7.73 -6.23 0.69
N VAL A 137 -7.36 -6.52 1.92
CA VAL A 137 -7.66 -7.77 2.60
C VAL A 137 -8.28 -7.48 3.97
N LYS A 138 -9.19 -8.34 4.42
CA LYS A 138 -9.66 -8.40 5.80
C LYS A 138 -8.98 -9.56 6.47
N LEU A 139 -8.21 -9.29 7.51
CA LEU A 139 -7.44 -10.29 8.26
C LEU A 139 -7.98 -10.44 9.68
N ARG A 140 -7.91 -11.67 10.20
CA ARG A 140 -8.17 -12.00 11.60
C ARG A 140 -6.88 -12.52 12.22
N GLU A 141 -6.44 -11.94 13.32
CA GLU A 141 -5.35 -12.48 14.10
C GLU A 141 -5.80 -13.73 14.84
N ARG A 142 -5.12 -14.86 14.60
CA ARG A 142 -5.51 -16.19 15.12
C ARG A 142 -5.47 -16.25 16.65
N SER A 143 -4.50 -15.57 17.27
CA SER A 143 -4.29 -15.62 18.73
C SER A 143 -5.31 -14.81 19.52
N THR A 144 -5.79 -13.70 18.96
CA THR A 144 -6.68 -12.76 19.68
C THR A 144 -8.08 -12.70 19.11
N GLY A 145 -8.31 -13.21 17.90
CA GLY A 145 -9.56 -13.06 17.16
C GLY A 145 -9.83 -11.65 16.64
N LYS A 146 -8.91 -10.69 16.84
CA LYS A 146 -9.08 -9.33 16.36
C LYS A 146 -9.02 -9.26 14.84
N GLU A 147 -9.90 -8.46 14.28
CA GLU A 147 -10.02 -8.27 12.84
C GLU A 147 -9.62 -6.85 12.44
N PHE A 148 -9.01 -6.73 11.27
CA PHE A 148 -8.66 -5.44 10.69
C PHE A 148 -8.67 -5.52 9.16
N PHE A 149 -8.72 -4.35 8.53
CA PHE A 149 -8.58 -4.22 7.08
C PHE A 149 -7.21 -3.66 6.76
N PHE A 150 -6.63 -4.17 5.69
CA PHE A 150 -5.36 -3.70 5.18
C PHE A 150 -5.51 -3.33 3.71
N PHE A 151 -5.26 -2.08 3.38
CA PHE A 151 -5.32 -1.55 2.02
C PHE A 151 -3.91 -1.28 1.50
N ASN A 152 -3.71 -1.50 0.21
CA ASN A 152 -2.46 -1.17 -0.47
C ASN A 152 -2.75 -0.54 -1.83
N THR A 153 -2.00 0.51 -2.17
CA THR A 153 -2.19 1.26 -3.41
C THR A 153 -0.87 1.71 -4.02
N HIS A 154 -0.93 2.18 -5.26
CA HIS A 154 0.16 2.88 -5.93
C HIS A 154 -0.45 4.02 -6.76
N LEU A 155 -0.27 5.25 -6.33
CA LEU A 155 -0.89 6.43 -6.93
C LEU A 155 -0.17 6.87 -8.22
N ALA A 156 -0.74 7.86 -8.90
CA ALA A 156 -0.18 8.46 -10.10
C ALA A 156 1.23 9.05 -9.85
N HIS A 157 2.20 8.75 -10.74
CA HIS A 157 3.62 8.92 -10.40
C HIS A 157 4.31 10.14 -11.02
N ARG A 158 3.70 10.88 -11.90
CA ARG A 158 4.37 12.03 -12.54
C ARG A 158 3.68 13.35 -12.22
N ALA A 159 4.48 14.35 -11.89
CA ALA A 159 4.16 15.73 -12.13
C ALA A 159 4.51 16.04 -13.58
N SER A 160 3.57 15.90 -14.50
CA SER A 160 3.75 16.44 -15.85
C SER A 160 3.24 17.88 -15.81
N PRO A 161 4.11 18.87 -15.98
CA PRO A 161 3.64 20.24 -16.23
C PRO A 161 2.94 20.22 -17.59
N VAL A 162 1.60 20.24 -17.56
CA VAL A 162 0.77 20.46 -18.75
C VAL A 162 0.19 21.87 -18.65
N GLU A 163 0.02 22.50 -19.78
CA GLU A 163 -0.75 23.72 -19.87
C GLU A 163 -2.13 23.46 -19.26
N GLY A 164 -2.40 24.02 -18.06
CA GLY A 164 -3.67 23.78 -17.33
C GLY A 164 -3.55 23.12 -15.94
N GLY A 165 -2.35 22.76 -15.47
CA GLY A 165 -2.12 22.24 -14.12
C GLY A 165 -1.53 20.83 -14.06
N ASP A 166 -1.21 20.37 -12.86
CA ASP A 166 -0.65 19.05 -12.60
C ASP A 166 -1.78 17.98 -12.58
N ILE A 167 -2.02 17.36 -13.73
CA ILE A 167 -3.01 16.28 -13.89
C ILE A 167 -2.75 15.15 -12.90
N ASP A 168 -1.50 14.82 -12.66
CA ASP A 168 -1.14 13.72 -11.77
C ASP A 168 -1.41 14.09 -10.29
N GLN A 169 -1.29 15.37 -9.92
CA GLN A 169 -1.71 15.86 -8.61
C GLN A 169 -3.23 15.75 -8.43
N VAL A 170 -4.01 16.11 -9.45
CA VAL A 170 -5.46 15.91 -9.44
C VAL A 170 -5.80 14.43 -9.32
N ALA A 171 -5.17 13.58 -10.14
CA ALA A 171 -5.39 12.14 -10.11
C ALA A 171 -5.06 11.53 -8.74
N ARG A 172 -3.97 11.96 -8.08
CA ARG A 172 -3.63 11.54 -6.72
C ARG A 172 -4.68 11.98 -5.71
N THR A 173 -5.06 13.25 -5.73
CA THR A 173 -6.05 13.83 -4.81
C THR A 173 -7.39 13.10 -4.90
N GLU A 174 -7.91 12.93 -6.10
CA GLU A 174 -9.19 12.27 -6.32
C GLU A 174 -9.11 10.76 -6.02
N SER A 175 -7.96 10.12 -6.31
CA SER A 175 -7.72 8.74 -5.91
C SER A 175 -7.77 8.56 -4.39
N VAL A 176 -7.16 9.47 -3.62
CA VAL A 176 -7.19 9.43 -2.15
C VAL A 176 -8.62 9.58 -1.63
N LYS A 177 -9.38 10.53 -2.15
CA LYS A 177 -10.81 10.70 -1.80
C LYS A 177 -11.61 9.42 -2.05
N LEU A 178 -11.44 8.82 -3.25
CA LEU A 178 -12.10 7.57 -3.60
C LEU A 178 -11.69 6.42 -2.67
N ILE A 179 -10.40 6.27 -2.37
CA ILE A 179 -9.91 5.24 -1.45
C ILE A 179 -10.55 5.41 -0.07
N VAL A 180 -10.59 6.61 0.48
CA VAL A 180 -11.22 6.89 1.79
C VAL A 180 -12.72 6.58 1.77
N GLU A 181 -13.41 6.92 0.69
CA GLU A 181 -14.82 6.57 0.51
C GLU A 181 -15.02 5.05 0.51
N GLN A 182 -14.22 4.33 -0.28
CA GLN A 182 -14.29 2.86 -0.35
C GLN A 182 -13.90 2.20 0.98
N MET A 183 -12.92 2.71 1.70
CA MET A 183 -12.59 2.23 3.04
C MET A 183 -13.79 2.33 3.99
N LYS A 184 -14.50 3.46 3.97
CA LYS A 184 -15.72 3.66 4.79
C LYS A 184 -16.84 2.69 4.40
N GLN A 185 -16.99 2.39 3.12
CA GLN A 185 -18.01 1.45 2.61
C GLN A 185 -17.65 -0.01 2.92
N ILE A 186 -16.39 -0.41 2.73
CA ILE A 186 -15.92 -1.80 2.85
C ILE A 186 -15.71 -2.18 4.32
N ALA A 187 -15.00 -1.34 5.07
CA ALA A 187 -14.60 -1.64 6.44
C ALA A 187 -15.61 -1.11 7.49
N GLY A 188 -16.44 -0.16 7.09
CA GLY A 188 -17.30 0.55 8.03
C GLY A 188 -16.52 1.59 8.85
N ARG A 189 -17.24 2.23 9.79
CA ARG A 189 -16.71 3.40 10.51
C ARG A 189 -15.74 3.07 11.65
N TYR A 190 -15.83 1.87 12.19
CA TYR A 190 -15.18 1.52 13.46
C TYR A 190 -14.15 0.39 13.36
N ALA A 191 -13.99 -0.23 12.20
CA ALA A 191 -12.99 -1.26 12.03
C ALA A 191 -11.58 -0.64 11.99
N PRO A 192 -10.58 -1.29 12.59
CA PRO A 192 -9.18 -0.91 12.40
C PRO A 192 -8.80 -1.04 10.92
N ILE A 193 -8.19 0.01 10.37
CA ILE A 193 -7.77 0.06 8.97
C ILE A 193 -6.31 0.49 8.91
N PHE A 194 -5.52 -0.24 8.13
CA PHE A 194 -4.15 0.13 7.76
C PHE A 194 -4.08 0.40 6.27
N VAL A 195 -3.32 1.41 5.88
CA VAL A 195 -3.06 1.74 4.48
C VAL A 195 -1.56 1.82 4.25
N THR A 196 -1.09 1.11 3.24
CA THR A 196 0.25 1.24 2.70
C THR A 196 0.18 1.64 1.23
N GLY A 197 1.28 2.12 0.70
CA GLY A 197 1.35 2.41 -0.73
C GLY A 197 2.55 3.24 -1.11
N ASP A 198 2.84 3.23 -2.39
CA ASP A 198 3.64 4.27 -3.03
C ASP A 198 2.70 5.42 -3.41
N MET A 199 2.72 6.46 -2.62
CA MET A 199 1.82 7.59 -2.81
C MET A 199 2.27 8.55 -3.91
N ASN A 200 3.52 8.41 -4.39
CA ASN A 200 4.12 9.31 -5.37
C ASN A 200 3.94 10.80 -5.02
N ALA A 201 3.91 11.08 -3.73
CA ALA A 201 3.67 12.40 -3.15
C ALA A 201 4.78 12.72 -2.15
N SER A 202 5.10 13.99 -2.05
CA SER A 202 6.01 14.44 -1.01
C SER A 202 5.36 14.37 0.36
N TYR A 203 6.15 14.00 1.37
CA TYR A 203 5.76 14.08 2.77
C TYR A 203 6.27 15.36 3.46
N ALA A 204 7.17 16.09 2.80
CA ALA A 204 7.78 17.28 3.35
C ALA A 204 6.73 18.38 3.60
N ALA A 205 6.77 18.95 4.78
CA ALA A 205 5.93 20.09 5.12
C ALA A 205 6.22 21.26 4.16
N GLY A 206 5.17 21.87 3.60
CA GLY A 206 5.29 22.95 2.62
C GLY A 206 5.49 22.52 1.18
N ASP A 207 5.68 21.24 0.89
CA ASP A 207 5.63 20.74 -0.49
C ASP A 207 4.18 20.62 -0.94
N GLY A 208 3.79 21.33 -1.98
CA GLY A 208 2.42 21.30 -2.51
C GLY A 208 1.95 19.91 -2.95
N ARG A 209 2.87 18.99 -3.25
CA ARG A 209 2.52 17.61 -3.57
C ARG A 209 1.96 16.81 -2.38
N ARG A 210 2.21 17.26 -1.15
CA ARG A 210 1.65 16.65 0.06
C ARG A 210 0.14 16.80 0.13
N THR A 211 -0.43 17.86 -0.41
CA THR A 211 -1.88 18.16 -0.29
C THR A 211 -2.78 17.10 -0.88
N CYS A 212 -2.29 16.26 -1.80
CA CYS A 212 -3.08 15.14 -2.30
C CYS A 212 -3.37 14.08 -1.23
N LEU A 213 -2.63 14.05 -0.12
CA LEU A 213 -2.80 13.11 0.98
C LEU A 213 -3.76 13.62 2.08
N ASP A 214 -4.23 14.86 1.99
CA ASP A 214 -5.08 15.49 3.03
C ASP A 214 -6.32 14.65 3.33
N GLY A 215 -6.92 14.03 2.32
CA GLY A 215 -8.05 13.14 2.52
C GLY A 215 -7.76 11.92 3.42
N PHE A 216 -6.53 11.42 3.40
CA PHE A 216 -6.11 10.40 4.37
C PHE A 216 -5.96 11.01 5.77
N PHE A 217 -5.31 12.16 5.90
CA PHE A 217 -5.05 12.79 7.21
C PHE A 217 -6.32 13.27 7.91
N GLU A 218 -7.38 13.57 7.17
CA GLU A 218 -8.71 13.85 7.74
C GLU A 218 -9.39 12.62 8.33
N PHE A 219 -8.99 11.42 7.89
CA PHE A 219 -9.64 10.16 8.26
C PHE A 219 -8.76 9.25 9.10
N MET A 220 -7.43 9.33 8.96
CA MET A 220 -6.44 8.42 9.52
C MET A 220 -5.24 9.21 10.07
N TRP A 221 -4.50 8.56 10.93
CA TRP A 221 -3.21 9.09 11.41
C TRP A 221 -2.06 8.55 10.58
N SER A 222 -1.07 9.40 10.36
CA SER A 222 0.21 9.01 9.78
C SER A 222 1.05 8.30 10.84
N ALA A 223 1.48 7.07 10.56
CA ALA A 223 2.41 6.36 11.44
C ALA A 223 3.72 7.15 11.65
N ARG A 224 4.17 7.89 10.62
CA ARG A 224 5.35 8.76 10.72
C ARG A 224 5.16 9.93 11.68
N GLU A 225 3.99 10.59 11.65
CA GLU A 225 3.70 11.74 12.53
C GLU A 225 3.41 11.31 13.96
N THR A 226 3.01 10.06 14.17
CA THR A 226 2.71 9.51 15.48
C THR A 226 3.86 8.69 16.06
N ALA A 227 4.94 8.47 15.30
CA ALA A 227 6.14 7.82 15.81
C ALA A 227 6.78 8.67 16.92
N PRO A 228 7.34 8.04 17.96
CA PRO A 228 8.14 8.74 18.96
C PRO A 228 9.29 9.55 18.32
N ASP A 229 9.64 10.66 18.93
CA ASP A 229 10.72 11.53 18.45
C ASP A 229 12.02 10.73 18.24
N GLY A 230 12.59 10.85 17.04
CA GLY A 230 13.81 10.17 16.62
C GLY A 230 13.63 8.82 15.92
N GLU A 231 12.42 8.26 15.87
CA GLU A 231 12.12 7.02 15.11
C GLU A 231 11.58 7.29 13.71
N ALA A 232 11.15 8.51 13.43
CA ALA A 232 10.77 8.93 12.09
C ALA A 232 12.02 9.32 11.29
N ASP A 233 12.66 8.35 10.67
CA ASP A 233 13.82 8.61 9.84
C ASP A 233 13.41 9.36 8.56
N ASP A 234 14.13 10.45 8.25
CA ASP A 234 13.90 11.28 7.06
C ASP A 234 14.49 10.67 5.78
N VAL A 235 14.77 9.37 5.80
CA VAL A 235 15.28 8.65 4.64
C VAL A 235 14.21 8.56 3.57
N TYR A 236 14.41 9.30 2.49
CA TYR A 236 13.62 9.14 1.29
C TYR A 236 14.01 7.83 0.60
N SER A 237 13.07 6.93 0.48
CA SER A 237 13.27 5.65 -0.22
C SER A 237 13.20 5.79 -1.75
N TYR A 238 13.37 7.01 -2.28
CA TYR A 238 13.31 7.24 -3.71
C TYR A 238 14.71 7.40 -4.30
N ASN A 239 15.04 6.52 -5.25
CA ASN A 239 16.17 6.64 -6.18
C ASN A 239 15.67 6.94 -7.59
#